data_3add857f5daded77186407a77f65bb7f
#
_entry.id   3add857f5daded77186407a77f65bb7f
#
_cell.length_a   1.000
_cell.length_b   1.000
_cell.length_c   1.000
_cell.angle_alpha   90.00
_cell.angle_beta   90.00
_cell.angle_gamma   90.00
#
_symmetry.space_group_name_H-M   'P 1'
#
loop_
_entity.id
_entity.type
_entity.pdbx_description
1 polymer ?
#
loop_
_entity_poly.entity_id
_entity_poly.type
_entity_poly.pdbx_seq_one_letter_code
_entity_poly.pdbx_strand_id
1 'polypeptide(L)'
;MAVSNKHEFTLQEVLEGKATRIKGKDYFKTSDYLEPFLDRMSKYTDKFSVEVKMPDQITLTDDGEILTDDLTFNRVHLEAILPDEYAFEGHTQVIGLVYGLDVLKPVAKLYSGAERSACTNLCVFSPNGLAVQEIQPESALDYAPIEKLLNRTETISKTLRMLSTTNFEASDMNINESLGRWIRNAMAMNYSNGYGKVKIATSMVLDAYKDLFEDEDSDYYTGDEDCSMFNIYNAFTQQVTDNLKKDCFTRYEKTLLVGRILGI
;
A
#
# COMPACT_ATOMS: atom_id res chain seq x y z
N MET A 1 16.33 -12.42 -24.60
CA MET A 1 15.41 -11.30 -24.93
C MET A 1 14.87 -10.75 -23.64
N ALA A 2 14.88 -9.43 -23.43
CA ALA A 2 14.26 -8.86 -22.25
C ALA A 2 12.74 -8.94 -22.45
N VAL A 3 12.07 -9.76 -21.63
CA VAL A 3 10.60 -9.80 -21.58
C VAL A 3 10.13 -8.39 -21.22
N SER A 4 9.24 -7.85 -22.01
CA SER A 4 8.64 -6.54 -21.74
C SER A 4 8.03 -6.55 -20.34
N ASN A 5 8.39 -5.59 -19.49
CA ASN A 5 7.91 -5.38 -18.10
C ASN A 5 6.40 -5.03 -18.00
N LYS A 6 5.54 -5.57 -18.90
CA LYS A 6 4.14 -5.16 -19.06
C LYS A 6 3.12 -6.31 -18.95
N HIS A 7 3.54 -7.50 -18.55
CA HIS A 7 2.55 -8.55 -18.32
C HIS A 7 1.90 -8.29 -16.96
N GLU A 8 0.61 -7.98 -16.95
CA GLU A 8 -0.23 -7.91 -15.76
C GLU A 8 -0.83 -9.30 -15.54
N PHE A 9 -0.46 -9.93 -14.44
CA PHE A 9 -1.00 -11.24 -14.07
C PHE A 9 -2.42 -11.11 -13.54
N THR A 10 -3.29 -11.97 -14.01
CA THR A 10 -4.65 -12.12 -13.45
C THR A 10 -4.58 -12.85 -12.11
N LEU A 11 -5.61 -12.67 -11.29
CA LEU A 11 -5.72 -13.38 -10.01
C LEU A 11 -5.66 -14.91 -10.19
N GLN A 12 -6.26 -15.44 -11.26
CA GLN A 12 -6.25 -16.86 -11.58
C GLN A 12 -4.83 -17.37 -11.85
N GLU A 13 -4.05 -16.67 -12.68
CA GLU A 13 -2.66 -17.04 -12.97
C GLU A 13 -1.80 -17.00 -11.70
N VAL A 14 -2.06 -16.04 -10.79
CA VAL A 14 -1.34 -15.94 -9.53
C VAL A 14 -1.69 -17.11 -8.58
N LEU A 15 -2.95 -17.52 -8.52
CA LEU A 15 -3.39 -18.67 -7.72
C LEU A 15 -2.80 -20.00 -8.22
N GLU A 16 -2.59 -20.14 -9.52
CA GLU A 16 -1.97 -21.32 -10.13
C GLU A 16 -0.46 -21.42 -9.86
N GLY A 17 0.13 -20.38 -9.29
CA GLY A 17 1.56 -20.33 -8.97
C GLY A 17 2.04 -21.49 -8.11
N LYS A 18 3.19 -22.05 -8.46
CA LYS A 18 3.79 -23.19 -7.77
C LYS A 18 4.39 -22.82 -6.41
N ALA A 19 4.54 -23.84 -5.59
CA ALA A 19 5.33 -23.73 -4.36
C ALA A 19 6.77 -23.31 -4.67
N THR A 20 7.32 -22.45 -3.84
CA THR A 20 8.68 -21.94 -4.03
C THR A 20 9.63 -22.52 -2.99
N ARG A 21 10.88 -22.68 -3.37
CA ARG A 21 11.97 -23.08 -2.48
C ARG A 21 12.98 -21.94 -2.35
N ILE A 22 13.08 -21.38 -1.14
CA ILE A 22 13.97 -20.26 -0.85
C ILE A 22 14.98 -20.65 0.22
N LYS A 23 16.28 -20.49 -0.07
CA LYS A 23 17.37 -20.83 0.85
C LYS A 23 17.25 -22.26 1.41
N GLY A 24 16.84 -23.20 0.56
CA GLY A 24 16.70 -24.62 0.92
C GLY A 24 15.43 -24.98 1.72
N LYS A 25 14.54 -24.04 1.98
CA LYS A 25 13.27 -24.24 2.66
C LYS A 25 12.12 -24.21 1.66
N ASP A 26 11.17 -25.12 1.80
CA ASP A 26 10.00 -25.18 0.98
C ASP A 26 8.89 -24.34 1.61
N TYR A 27 8.19 -23.55 0.78
CA TYR A 27 7.05 -22.74 1.15
C TYR A 27 5.80 -23.26 0.44
N PHE A 28 4.63 -22.92 0.95
CA PHE A 28 3.36 -23.28 0.36
C PHE A 28 3.18 -22.68 -1.04
N LYS A 29 2.25 -23.23 -1.81
CA LYS A 29 1.81 -22.63 -3.06
C LYS A 29 1.19 -21.27 -2.80
N THR A 30 1.16 -20.43 -3.85
CA THR A 30 0.51 -19.13 -3.76
C THR A 30 -0.96 -19.24 -3.33
N SER A 31 -1.70 -20.23 -3.86
CA SER A 31 -3.08 -20.52 -3.47
C SER A 31 -3.23 -20.75 -1.97
N ASP A 32 -2.31 -21.47 -1.33
CA ASP A 32 -2.38 -21.76 0.11
C ASP A 32 -2.34 -20.49 0.98
N TYR A 33 -1.74 -19.40 0.45
CA TYR A 33 -1.73 -18.10 1.11
C TYR A 33 -2.93 -17.23 0.71
N LEU A 34 -3.38 -17.27 -0.55
CA LEU A 34 -4.40 -16.36 -1.04
C LEU A 34 -5.82 -16.86 -0.85
N GLU A 35 -6.09 -18.16 -1.06
CA GLU A 35 -7.45 -18.73 -0.96
C GLU A 35 -8.10 -18.47 0.40
N PRO A 36 -7.42 -18.66 1.56
CA PRO A 36 -8.06 -18.37 2.84
C PRO A 36 -8.40 -16.89 3.04
N PHE A 37 -7.67 -15.97 2.41
CA PHE A 37 -8.01 -14.55 2.38
C PHE A 37 -9.23 -14.30 1.50
N LEU A 38 -9.24 -14.85 0.29
CA LEU A 38 -10.33 -14.74 -0.66
C LEU A 38 -11.64 -15.30 -0.08
N ASP A 39 -11.58 -16.47 0.53
CA ASP A 39 -12.75 -17.11 1.18
C ASP A 39 -13.38 -16.24 2.26
N ARG A 40 -12.54 -15.54 3.02
CA ARG A 40 -13.04 -14.60 4.05
C ARG A 40 -13.64 -13.35 3.43
N MET A 41 -12.95 -12.79 2.45
CA MET A 41 -13.33 -11.52 1.86
C MET A 41 -14.48 -11.66 0.87
N SER A 42 -14.69 -12.82 0.25
CA SER A 42 -15.82 -13.09 -0.68
C SER A 42 -17.20 -12.93 -0.04
N LYS A 43 -17.28 -12.92 1.29
CA LYS A 43 -18.51 -12.59 2.04
C LYS A 43 -18.88 -11.11 1.98
N TYR A 44 -17.93 -10.25 1.65
CA TYR A 44 -18.06 -8.80 1.69
C TYR A 44 -17.92 -8.18 0.31
N THR A 45 -17.14 -8.78 -0.60
CA THR A 45 -16.90 -8.25 -1.94
C THR A 45 -16.50 -9.34 -2.92
N ASP A 46 -16.79 -9.11 -4.19
CA ASP A 46 -16.32 -9.88 -5.34
C ASP A 46 -15.20 -9.16 -6.12
N LYS A 47 -14.82 -7.94 -5.66
CA LYS A 47 -13.82 -7.10 -6.31
C LYS A 47 -12.46 -7.28 -5.64
N PHE A 48 -11.52 -7.84 -6.41
CA PHE A 48 -10.16 -8.06 -5.96
C PHE A 48 -9.17 -7.47 -6.97
N SER A 49 -8.09 -6.89 -6.46
CA SER A 49 -6.94 -6.43 -7.22
C SER A 49 -5.71 -7.20 -6.78
N VAL A 50 -4.89 -7.64 -7.72
CA VAL A 50 -3.65 -8.36 -7.42
C VAL A 50 -2.48 -7.71 -8.14
N GLU A 51 -1.39 -7.49 -7.41
CA GLU A 51 -0.11 -7.05 -7.95
C GLU A 51 0.97 -8.05 -7.52
N VAL A 52 1.88 -8.36 -8.41
CA VAL A 52 2.99 -9.28 -8.14
C VAL A 52 4.31 -8.69 -8.58
N LYS A 53 5.37 -9.03 -7.87
CA LYS A 53 6.71 -8.85 -8.40
C LYS A 53 6.98 -9.98 -9.39
N MET A 54 7.42 -9.61 -10.59
CA MET A 54 7.81 -10.58 -11.61
C MET A 54 8.82 -11.58 -11.05
N PRO A 55 8.64 -12.87 -11.31
CA PRO A 55 9.62 -13.89 -10.97
C PRO A 55 10.98 -13.60 -11.64
N ASP A 56 12.06 -13.95 -10.97
CA ASP A 56 13.42 -13.73 -11.50
C ASP A 56 13.71 -14.66 -12.72
N GLN A 57 12.98 -15.77 -12.82
CA GLN A 57 13.07 -16.69 -13.94
C GLN A 57 11.68 -16.88 -14.54
N ILE A 58 11.57 -16.60 -15.83
CA ILE A 58 10.35 -16.77 -16.61
C ILE A 58 10.69 -17.70 -17.77
N THR A 59 9.97 -18.80 -17.90
CA THR A 59 10.05 -19.69 -19.05
C THR A 59 9.08 -19.19 -20.10
N LEU A 60 9.56 -19.05 -21.34
CA LEU A 60 8.72 -18.71 -22.48
C LEU A 60 8.44 -19.96 -23.30
N THR A 61 7.24 -20.03 -23.85
CA THR A 61 6.89 -20.99 -24.90
C THR A 61 7.66 -20.68 -26.19
N ASP A 62 7.64 -21.58 -27.14
CA ASP A 62 8.27 -21.40 -28.47
C ASP A 62 7.70 -20.19 -29.21
N ASP A 63 6.45 -19.83 -28.95
CA ASP A 63 5.76 -18.65 -29.50
C ASP A 63 6.03 -17.35 -28.72
N GLY A 64 6.83 -17.41 -27.66
CA GLY A 64 7.22 -16.27 -26.84
C GLY A 64 6.22 -15.86 -25.75
N GLU A 65 5.22 -16.67 -25.47
CA GLU A 65 4.28 -16.51 -24.38
C GLU A 65 4.90 -16.97 -23.04
N ILE A 66 4.42 -16.41 -21.93
CA ILE A 66 4.87 -16.81 -20.59
C ILE A 66 4.26 -18.17 -20.25
N LEU A 67 5.11 -19.13 -19.89
CA LEU A 67 4.66 -20.42 -19.39
C LEU A 67 4.23 -20.25 -17.91
N THR A 68 2.93 -20.05 -17.70
CA THR A 68 2.35 -19.75 -16.38
C THR A 68 2.48 -20.93 -15.40
N ASP A 69 2.46 -22.15 -15.91
CA ASP A 69 2.54 -23.38 -15.10
C ASP A 69 3.84 -23.54 -14.29
N ASP A 70 4.88 -22.75 -14.60
CA ASP A 70 6.18 -22.80 -13.92
C ASP A 70 6.45 -21.57 -13.07
N LEU A 71 5.51 -20.64 -12.98
CA LEU A 71 5.70 -19.39 -12.23
C LEU A 71 5.66 -19.62 -10.72
N THR A 72 6.56 -18.94 -10.03
CA THR A 72 6.56 -18.84 -8.57
C THR A 72 6.46 -17.38 -8.15
N PHE A 73 5.39 -17.04 -7.44
CA PHE A 73 5.16 -15.66 -7.01
C PHE A 73 5.68 -15.46 -5.58
N ASN A 74 6.89 -14.94 -5.48
CA ASN A 74 7.55 -14.73 -4.19
C ASN A 74 7.10 -13.46 -3.46
N ARG A 75 6.47 -12.53 -4.17
CA ARG A 75 5.88 -11.31 -3.61
C ARG A 75 4.54 -11.06 -4.25
N VAL A 76 3.51 -11.01 -3.43
CA VAL A 76 2.14 -10.77 -3.87
C VAL A 76 1.51 -9.71 -2.98
N HIS A 77 0.77 -8.82 -3.61
CA HIS A 77 -0.11 -7.86 -2.99
C HIS A 77 -1.53 -8.12 -3.52
N LEU A 78 -2.44 -8.46 -2.64
CA LEU A 78 -3.84 -8.72 -2.93
C LEU A 78 -4.70 -7.75 -2.12
N GLU A 79 -5.59 -7.04 -2.76
CA GLU A 79 -6.56 -6.13 -2.14
C GLU A 79 -7.99 -6.60 -2.42
N ALA A 80 -8.80 -6.62 -1.38
CA ALA A 80 -10.24 -6.73 -1.45
C ALA A 80 -10.84 -5.33 -1.36
N ILE A 81 -11.53 -4.91 -2.42
CA ILE A 81 -12.16 -3.59 -2.54
C ILE A 81 -13.59 -3.73 -2.01
N LEU A 82 -13.89 -3.06 -0.90
CA LEU A 82 -15.19 -3.17 -0.25
C LEU A 82 -16.27 -2.38 -1.02
N PRO A 83 -17.56 -2.78 -0.94
CA PRO A 83 -18.62 -2.08 -1.63
C PRO A 83 -18.91 -0.68 -1.05
N ASP A 84 -19.74 0.09 -1.76
CA ASP A 84 -20.00 1.50 -1.47
C ASP A 84 -20.59 1.79 -0.07
N GLU A 85 -21.18 0.80 0.60
CA GLU A 85 -21.62 0.92 1.99
C GLU A 85 -20.47 1.16 2.97
N TYR A 86 -19.22 0.85 2.55
CA TYR A 86 -17.98 1.13 3.26
C TYR A 86 -17.25 2.35 2.69
N ALA A 87 -17.86 3.03 1.70
CA ALA A 87 -17.24 4.20 1.09
C ALA A 87 -17.46 5.48 1.92
N PHE A 88 -16.55 6.42 1.80
CA PHE A 88 -16.63 7.74 2.42
C PHE A 88 -16.05 8.81 1.49
N GLU A 89 -16.84 9.82 1.14
CA GLU A 89 -16.40 11.03 0.39
C GLU A 89 -15.40 10.75 -0.75
N GLY A 90 -15.76 9.82 -1.66
CA GLY A 90 -14.90 9.44 -2.79
C GLY A 90 -13.73 8.51 -2.44
N HIS A 91 -13.75 7.90 -1.25
CA HIS A 91 -12.82 6.86 -0.84
C HIS A 91 -13.56 5.55 -0.67
N THR A 92 -12.94 4.48 -1.15
CA THR A 92 -13.40 3.11 -0.97
C THR A 92 -12.51 2.41 0.05
N GLN A 93 -13.09 1.73 1.01
CA GLN A 93 -12.29 0.94 1.96
C GLN A 93 -11.71 -0.28 1.27
N VAL A 94 -10.46 -0.60 1.60
CA VAL A 94 -9.76 -1.79 1.13
C VAL A 94 -9.21 -2.59 2.31
N ILE A 95 -9.21 -3.90 2.16
CA ILE A 95 -8.48 -4.82 3.04
C ILE A 95 -7.41 -5.48 2.19
N GLY A 96 -6.15 -5.34 2.57
CA GLY A 96 -5.03 -5.85 1.80
C GLY A 96 -4.27 -6.96 2.51
N LEU A 97 -3.77 -7.90 1.72
CA LEU A 97 -2.78 -8.89 2.09
C LEU A 97 -1.53 -8.69 1.23
N VAL A 98 -0.40 -8.48 1.89
CA VAL A 98 0.91 -8.41 1.23
C VAL A 98 1.80 -9.48 1.82
N TYR A 99 2.44 -10.29 1.00
CA TYR A 99 3.48 -11.18 1.47
C TYR A 99 4.71 -11.19 0.56
N GLY A 100 5.87 -11.50 1.17
CA GLY A 100 7.13 -11.68 0.47
C GLY A 100 7.93 -12.80 1.09
N LEU A 101 8.32 -13.75 0.26
CA LEU A 101 9.07 -14.95 0.64
C LEU A 101 10.57 -14.81 0.38
N ASP A 102 10.97 -14.02 -0.61
CA ASP A 102 12.34 -13.84 -1.07
C ASP A 102 13.15 -12.77 -0.30
N VAL A 103 12.62 -12.31 0.82
CA VAL A 103 13.23 -11.29 1.68
C VAL A 103 14.02 -11.91 2.84
N LEU A 104 14.81 -11.08 3.57
CA LEU A 104 15.62 -11.56 4.70
C LEU A 104 14.78 -12.23 5.80
N LYS A 105 13.60 -11.65 6.06
CA LYS A 105 12.59 -12.18 6.97
C LYS A 105 11.28 -12.25 6.20
N PRO A 106 10.90 -13.44 5.70
CA PRO A 106 9.61 -13.61 5.05
C PRO A 106 8.49 -13.16 5.97
N VAL A 107 7.65 -12.24 5.49
CA VAL A 107 6.56 -11.66 6.28
C VAL A 107 5.30 -11.56 5.43
N ALA A 108 4.16 -11.73 6.11
CA ALA A 108 2.85 -11.38 5.61
C ALA A 108 2.28 -10.22 6.41
N LYS A 109 1.51 -9.37 5.76
CA LYS A 109 0.92 -8.18 6.34
C LYS A 109 -0.52 -8.06 5.87
N LEU A 110 -1.40 -7.93 6.83
CA LEU A 110 -2.81 -7.61 6.61
C LEU A 110 -3.03 -6.17 7.02
N TYR A 111 -3.69 -5.39 6.20
CA TYR A 111 -3.98 -3.98 6.49
C TYR A 111 -5.39 -3.58 6.09
N SER A 112 -5.88 -2.53 6.71
CA SER A 112 -7.07 -1.80 6.30
C SER A 112 -6.68 -0.40 5.86
N GLY A 113 -7.18 0.01 4.72
CA GLY A 113 -6.94 1.33 4.16
C GLY A 113 -8.19 1.88 3.47
N ALA A 114 -8.05 3.11 2.98
CA ALA A 114 -9.03 3.74 2.10
C ALA A 114 -8.32 4.18 0.83
N GLU A 115 -8.86 3.82 -0.31
CA GLU A 115 -8.36 4.20 -1.62
C GLU A 115 -9.26 5.28 -2.22
N ARG A 116 -8.65 6.35 -2.71
CA ARG A 116 -9.38 7.42 -3.37
C ARG A 116 -9.73 7.01 -4.79
N SER A 117 -11.01 7.00 -5.14
CA SER A 117 -11.52 6.53 -6.43
C SER A 117 -10.95 7.29 -7.64
N ALA A 118 -10.55 8.56 -7.45
CA ALA A 118 -10.07 9.41 -8.55
C ALA A 118 -8.59 9.21 -8.88
N CYS A 119 -7.74 8.70 -7.96
CA CYS A 119 -6.29 8.68 -8.15
C CYS A 119 -5.58 7.46 -7.56
N THR A 120 -6.31 6.41 -7.19
CA THR A 120 -5.75 5.19 -6.57
C THR A 120 -4.82 5.45 -5.36
N ASN A 121 -5.06 6.58 -4.69
CA ASN A 121 -4.24 7.02 -3.58
C ASN A 121 -4.64 6.27 -2.31
N LEU A 122 -3.76 5.41 -1.81
CA LEU A 122 -4.02 4.60 -0.64
C LEU A 122 -3.78 5.40 0.64
N CYS A 123 -4.79 5.48 1.49
CA CYS A 123 -4.72 6.07 2.82
C CYS A 123 -4.75 4.97 3.88
N VAL A 124 -3.71 4.85 4.69
CA VAL A 124 -3.66 3.91 5.81
C VAL A 124 -3.41 4.70 7.10
N PHE A 125 -4.38 4.66 8.00
CA PHE A 125 -4.32 5.41 9.25
C PHE A 125 -4.07 4.48 10.43
N SER A 126 -3.18 4.91 11.32
CA SER A 126 -2.86 4.24 12.59
C SER A 126 -2.13 2.88 12.46
N PRO A 127 -1.14 2.63 13.34
CA PRO A 127 -0.43 1.34 13.41
C PRO A 127 -1.36 0.13 13.60
N ASN A 128 -2.54 0.35 14.22
CA ASN A 128 -3.53 -0.72 14.45
C ASN A 128 -4.29 -1.14 13.17
N GLY A 129 -4.13 -0.43 12.05
CA GLY A 129 -4.63 -0.83 10.73
C GLY A 129 -3.73 -1.82 10.01
N LEU A 130 -2.65 -2.27 10.65
CA LEU A 130 -1.66 -3.18 10.08
C LEU A 130 -1.40 -4.32 11.07
N ALA A 131 -1.55 -5.56 10.62
CA ALA A 131 -1.11 -6.76 11.31
C ALA A 131 0.05 -7.38 10.54
N VAL A 132 1.17 -7.65 11.22
CA VAL A 132 2.38 -8.22 10.63
C VAL A 132 2.66 -9.56 11.28
N GLN A 133 2.95 -10.57 10.47
CA GLN A 133 3.35 -11.90 10.94
C GLN A 133 4.55 -12.42 10.14
N GLU A 134 5.44 -13.12 10.80
CA GLU A 134 6.56 -13.80 10.14
C GLU A 134 6.05 -15.08 9.48
N ILE A 135 6.40 -15.28 8.21
CA ILE A 135 6.06 -16.51 7.48
C ILE A 135 7.13 -17.55 7.82
N GLN A 136 6.68 -18.68 8.35
CA GLN A 136 7.52 -19.85 8.58
C GLN A 136 7.23 -20.89 7.49
N PRO A 137 8.24 -21.65 7.04
CA PRO A 137 8.00 -22.81 6.19
C PRO A 137 6.99 -23.75 6.85
N GLU A 138 6.08 -24.29 6.07
CA GLU A 138 5.05 -25.24 6.53
C GLU A 138 4.04 -24.68 7.56
N SER A 139 3.98 -23.36 7.72
CA SER A 139 3.05 -22.70 8.63
C SER A 139 2.03 -21.86 7.87
N ALA A 140 0.76 -22.09 8.14
CA ALA A 140 -0.33 -21.28 7.59
C ALA A 140 -0.28 -19.85 8.16
N LEU A 141 -0.78 -18.88 7.36
CA LEU A 141 -0.95 -17.52 7.83
C LEU A 141 -2.14 -17.42 8.80
N ASP A 142 -2.01 -16.53 9.80
CA ASP A 142 -3.13 -16.18 10.67
C ASP A 142 -3.96 -15.07 10.03
N TYR A 143 -5.23 -15.38 9.72
CA TYR A 143 -6.19 -14.44 9.13
C TYR A 143 -7.18 -13.87 10.16
N ALA A 144 -7.06 -14.21 11.45
CA ALA A 144 -7.92 -13.66 12.50
C ALA A 144 -7.91 -12.12 12.58
N PRO A 145 -6.80 -11.40 12.24
CA PRO A 145 -6.80 -9.94 12.21
C PRO A 145 -7.80 -9.31 11.23
N ILE A 146 -8.26 -10.01 10.18
CA ILE A 146 -9.19 -9.47 9.18
C ILE A 146 -10.47 -8.95 9.84
N GLU A 147 -11.05 -9.67 10.79
CA GLU A 147 -12.27 -9.26 11.51
C GLU A 147 -12.09 -7.90 12.20
N LYS A 148 -10.92 -7.67 12.80
CA LYS A 148 -10.59 -6.39 13.42
C LYS A 148 -10.37 -5.27 12.39
N LEU A 149 -9.81 -5.61 11.24
CA LEU A 149 -9.55 -4.65 10.16
C LEU A 149 -10.84 -4.21 9.50
N LEU A 150 -11.80 -5.13 9.29
CA LEU A 150 -13.14 -4.83 8.77
C LEU A 150 -13.90 -3.85 9.67
N ASN A 151 -13.81 -4.03 10.99
CA ASN A 151 -14.49 -3.17 11.97
C ASN A 151 -13.91 -1.76 12.09
N ARG A 152 -12.96 -1.37 11.24
CA ARG A 152 -12.31 -0.05 11.29
C ARG A 152 -12.93 1.00 10.38
N THR A 153 -13.94 0.65 9.59
CA THR A 153 -14.61 1.58 8.67
C THR A 153 -14.98 2.89 9.34
N GLU A 154 -15.60 2.83 10.52
CA GLU A 154 -15.99 4.02 11.27
C GLU A 154 -14.78 4.85 11.73
N THR A 155 -13.70 4.21 12.14
CA THR A 155 -12.46 4.90 12.54
C THR A 155 -11.82 5.61 11.36
N ILE A 156 -11.73 4.95 10.21
CA ILE A 156 -11.18 5.51 8.97
C ILE A 156 -12.04 6.71 8.54
N SER A 157 -13.36 6.55 8.50
CA SER A 157 -14.30 7.62 8.14
C SER A 157 -14.19 8.83 9.08
N LYS A 158 -14.09 8.60 10.39
CA LYS A 158 -13.88 9.68 11.37
C LYS A 158 -12.57 10.42 11.15
N THR A 159 -11.50 9.68 10.86
CA THR A 159 -10.18 10.28 10.61
C THR A 159 -10.21 11.13 9.34
N LEU A 160 -10.79 10.62 8.24
CA LEU A 160 -10.94 11.37 6.99
C LEU A 160 -11.75 12.65 7.19
N ARG A 161 -12.88 12.58 7.92
CA ARG A 161 -13.69 13.77 8.27
C ARG A 161 -12.90 14.78 9.09
N MET A 162 -12.19 14.31 10.09
CA MET A 162 -11.35 15.20 10.91
C MET A 162 -10.33 15.92 10.03
N LEU A 163 -9.64 15.21 9.15
CA LEU A 163 -8.64 15.79 8.25
C LEU A 163 -9.26 16.82 7.28
N SER A 164 -10.46 16.51 6.74
CA SER A 164 -11.15 17.42 5.79
C SER A 164 -11.71 18.68 6.44
N THR A 165 -11.97 18.64 7.75
CA THR A 165 -12.49 19.80 8.51
C THR A 165 -11.43 20.56 9.30
N THR A 166 -10.19 20.05 9.35
CA THR A 166 -9.07 20.74 10.00
C THR A 166 -8.31 21.51 8.94
N ASN A 167 -8.42 22.83 8.99
CA ASN A 167 -7.65 23.69 8.12
C ASN A 167 -6.21 23.82 8.64
N PHE A 168 -5.29 23.83 7.72
CA PHE A 168 -3.91 24.19 7.97
C PHE A 168 -3.84 25.72 7.90
N GLU A 169 -3.84 26.39 9.04
CA GLU A 169 -3.68 27.84 9.11
C GLU A 169 -2.22 28.20 8.78
N ALA A 170 -1.96 28.45 7.50
CA ALA A 170 -0.65 28.94 7.04
C ALA A 170 -0.29 30.29 7.69
N SER A 171 -1.29 31.06 8.15
CA SER A 171 -1.09 32.34 8.85
C SER A 171 -0.44 32.21 10.22
N ASP A 172 -0.69 31.11 10.93
CA ASP A 172 -0.17 30.89 12.29
C ASP A 172 1.15 30.10 12.30
N MET A 173 1.54 29.52 11.17
CA MET A 173 2.79 28.80 11.01
C MET A 173 3.51 29.33 9.77
N ASN A 174 4.72 29.85 9.96
CA ASN A 174 5.62 30.13 8.85
C ASN A 174 5.75 28.86 7.99
N ILE A 175 5.32 28.92 6.73
CA ILE A 175 5.31 27.77 5.79
C ILE A 175 6.69 27.10 5.75
N ASN A 176 7.77 27.90 5.75
CA ASN A 176 9.14 27.38 5.79
C ASN A 176 9.43 26.61 7.09
N GLU A 177 8.82 26.98 8.21
CA GLU A 177 8.99 26.31 9.49
C GLU A 177 8.27 24.95 9.48
N SER A 178 7.08 24.89 8.89
CA SER A 178 6.31 23.65 8.70
C SER A 178 7.04 22.71 7.75
N LEU A 179 7.51 23.20 6.62
CA LEU A 179 8.31 22.40 5.68
C LEU A 179 9.58 21.87 6.37
N GLY A 180 10.30 22.72 7.08
CA GLY A 180 11.47 22.33 7.86
C GLY A 180 11.16 21.25 8.92
N ARG A 181 10.00 21.33 9.57
CA ARG A 181 9.53 20.32 10.51
C ARG A 181 9.22 19.01 9.82
N TRP A 182 8.48 19.03 8.70
CA TRP A 182 8.16 17.81 7.93
C TRP A 182 9.42 17.12 7.42
N ILE A 183 10.39 17.87 6.91
CA ILE A 183 11.70 17.33 6.47
C ILE A 183 12.42 16.67 7.64
N ARG A 184 12.52 17.32 8.80
CA ARG A 184 13.17 16.74 10.00
C ARG A 184 12.47 15.45 10.43
N ASN A 185 11.13 15.46 10.44
CA ASN A 185 10.35 14.28 10.79
C ASN A 185 10.59 13.14 9.79
N ALA A 186 10.57 13.42 8.48
CA ALA A 186 10.84 12.43 7.45
C ALA A 186 12.24 11.81 7.59
N MET A 187 13.25 12.62 7.90
CA MET A 187 14.63 12.16 8.13
C MET A 187 14.76 11.30 9.40
N ALA A 188 14.02 11.65 10.46
CA ALA A 188 14.06 10.93 11.74
C ALA A 188 13.25 9.63 11.70
N MET A 189 12.19 9.56 10.89
CA MET A 189 11.32 8.41 10.82
C MET A 189 11.87 7.37 9.84
N ASN A 190 12.18 6.21 10.37
CA ASN A 190 12.45 5.03 9.58
C ASN A 190 11.80 3.82 10.25
N TYR A 191 11.40 2.89 9.45
CA TYR A 191 10.77 1.65 9.87
C TYR A 191 11.46 0.48 9.17
N SER A 192 11.80 -0.55 9.92
CA SER A 192 12.40 -1.76 9.35
C SER A 192 11.33 -2.84 9.22
N ASN A 193 11.13 -3.30 8.01
CA ASN A 193 10.27 -4.44 7.70
C ASN A 193 11.07 -5.58 7.07
N GLY A 194 10.41 -6.66 6.69
CA GLY A 194 11.05 -7.80 6.03
C GLY A 194 11.70 -7.46 4.68
N TYR A 195 11.34 -6.33 4.08
CA TYR A 195 11.84 -5.84 2.78
C TYR A 195 12.99 -4.83 2.91
N GLY A 196 13.29 -4.36 4.12
CA GLY A 196 14.32 -3.37 4.38
C GLY A 196 13.86 -2.22 5.26
N LYS A 197 14.49 -1.06 5.09
CA LYS A 197 14.11 0.17 5.80
C LYS A 197 13.09 0.95 4.98
N VAL A 198 11.91 1.15 5.54
CA VAL A 198 10.88 2.01 4.98
C VAL A 198 11.09 3.43 5.51
N LYS A 199 11.19 4.38 4.60
CA LYS A 199 11.34 5.81 4.90
C LYS A 199 10.69 6.66 3.81
N ILE A 200 10.32 7.87 4.15
CA ILE A 200 9.92 8.90 3.18
C ILE A 200 11.18 9.69 2.79
N ALA A 201 11.46 9.76 1.49
CA ALA A 201 12.58 10.56 1.00
C ALA A 201 12.29 12.07 1.16
N THR A 202 13.32 12.86 1.46
CA THR A 202 13.18 14.31 1.58
C THR A 202 12.66 14.95 0.28
N SER A 203 13.06 14.41 -0.89
CA SER A 203 12.52 14.86 -2.18
C SER A 203 11.00 14.73 -2.25
N MET A 204 10.42 13.64 -1.76
CA MET A 204 8.96 13.44 -1.75
C MET A 204 8.25 14.49 -0.88
N VAL A 205 8.87 14.91 0.22
CA VAL A 205 8.33 16.01 1.06
C VAL A 205 8.35 17.33 0.31
N LEU A 206 9.45 17.59 -0.42
CA LEU A 206 9.61 18.82 -1.23
C LEU A 206 8.65 18.81 -2.42
N ASP A 207 8.48 17.67 -3.09
CA ASP A 207 7.58 17.55 -4.23
C ASP A 207 6.12 17.74 -3.79
N ALA A 208 5.70 17.11 -2.67
CA ALA A 208 4.37 17.33 -2.09
C ALA A 208 4.14 18.79 -1.68
N TYR A 209 5.17 19.46 -1.16
CA TYR A 209 5.10 20.90 -0.84
C TYR A 209 4.89 21.74 -2.08
N LYS A 210 5.61 21.46 -3.17
CA LYS A 210 5.44 22.17 -4.45
C LYS A 210 4.05 21.96 -5.01
N ASP A 211 3.56 20.72 -5.03
CA ASP A 211 2.20 20.38 -5.48
C ASP A 211 1.12 21.19 -4.75
N LEU A 212 1.33 21.48 -3.48
CA LEU A 212 0.35 22.21 -2.64
C LEU A 212 0.43 23.73 -2.79
N PHE A 213 1.63 24.29 -2.92
CA PHE A 213 1.84 25.72 -2.71
C PHE A 213 2.55 26.46 -3.85
N GLU A 214 3.16 25.76 -4.80
CA GLU A 214 3.98 26.37 -5.85
C GLU A 214 3.52 26.01 -7.27
N ASP A 215 2.93 24.84 -7.49
CA ASP A 215 2.52 24.35 -8.80
C ASP A 215 1.02 24.55 -9.02
N GLU A 216 0.66 25.65 -9.70
CA GLU A 216 -0.73 26.00 -10.00
C GLU A 216 -1.43 24.98 -10.91
N ASP A 217 -0.69 24.14 -11.63
CA ASP A 217 -1.21 23.07 -12.48
C ASP A 217 -1.46 21.75 -11.70
N SER A 218 -1.06 21.68 -10.43
CA SER A 218 -1.26 20.50 -9.60
C SER A 218 -2.72 20.34 -9.17
N ASP A 219 -3.23 19.11 -9.23
CA ASP A 219 -4.56 18.74 -8.69
C ASP A 219 -4.71 18.99 -7.17
N TYR A 220 -3.61 19.24 -6.47
CA TYR A 220 -3.53 19.49 -5.04
C TYR A 220 -3.24 20.93 -4.69
N TYR A 221 -3.06 21.79 -5.69
CA TYR A 221 -2.74 23.19 -5.45
C TYR A 221 -3.83 23.89 -4.67
N THR A 222 -3.44 24.48 -3.55
CA THR A 222 -4.33 25.25 -2.67
C THR A 222 -3.88 26.69 -2.51
N GLY A 223 -2.70 27.03 -3.00
CA GLY A 223 -2.10 28.34 -2.77
C GLY A 223 -1.86 28.57 -1.26
N ASP A 224 -1.96 29.86 -0.87
CA ASP A 224 -1.77 30.28 0.53
C ASP A 224 -3.06 30.20 1.36
N GLU A 225 -4.22 29.85 0.75
CA GLU A 225 -5.51 29.93 1.39
C GLU A 225 -6.12 28.53 1.62
N ASP A 226 -6.67 28.32 2.82
CA ASP A 226 -7.58 27.22 3.21
C ASP A 226 -7.16 25.77 2.86
N CYS A 227 -5.86 25.48 2.99
CA CYS A 227 -5.36 24.13 2.82
C CYS A 227 -5.82 23.23 3.98
N SER A 228 -6.69 22.25 3.69
CA SER A 228 -7.06 21.27 4.72
C SER A 228 -5.93 20.28 4.99
N MET A 229 -5.88 19.73 6.21
CA MET A 229 -4.97 18.63 6.53
C MET A 229 -5.18 17.41 5.61
N PHE A 230 -6.39 17.26 5.07
CA PHE A 230 -6.71 16.25 4.09
C PHE A 230 -5.97 16.48 2.75
N ASN A 231 -5.93 17.72 2.24
CA ASN A 231 -5.20 18.06 1.02
C ASN A 231 -3.70 17.78 1.22
N ILE A 232 -3.15 18.21 2.36
CA ILE A 232 -1.74 17.96 2.70
C ILE A 232 -1.44 16.46 2.72
N TYR A 233 -2.28 15.68 3.42
CA TYR A 233 -2.12 14.24 3.50
C TYR A 233 -2.19 13.58 2.11
N ASN A 234 -3.13 14.00 1.26
CA ASN A 234 -3.28 13.47 -0.09
C ASN A 234 -2.11 13.81 -1.00
N ALA A 235 -1.59 15.03 -0.99
CA ALA A 235 -0.42 15.40 -1.77
C ALA A 235 0.79 14.52 -1.39
N PHE A 236 1.02 14.29 -0.09
CA PHE A 236 2.09 13.40 0.38
C PHE A 236 1.87 11.94 -0.03
N THR A 237 0.65 11.43 0.09
CA THR A 237 0.35 10.03 -0.26
C THR A 237 0.36 9.82 -1.78
N GLN A 238 0.06 10.84 -2.57
CA GLN A 238 0.25 10.82 -4.01
C GLN A 238 1.72 10.64 -4.37
N GLN A 239 2.61 11.40 -3.73
CA GLN A 239 4.05 11.24 -3.94
C GLN A 239 4.52 9.82 -3.57
N VAL A 240 3.95 9.22 -2.53
CA VAL A 240 4.21 7.81 -2.19
C VAL A 240 3.74 6.89 -3.32
N THR A 241 2.53 7.08 -3.83
CA THR A 241 1.95 6.28 -4.91
C THR A 241 2.76 6.39 -6.19
N ASP A 242 3.09 7.60 -6.63
CA ASP A 242 3.83 7.84 -7.87
C ASP A 242 5.25 7.28 -7.87
N ASN A 243 5.93 7.41 -6.73
CA ASN A 243 7.28 6.88 -6.57
C ASN A 243 7.31 5.35 -6.43
N LEU A 244 6.18 4.73 -6.05
CA LEU A 244 6.07 3.29 -5.78
C LEU A 244 5.22 2.54 -6.79
N LYS A 245 4.93 3.09 -7.96
CA LYS A 245 4.22 2.39 -9.06
C LYS A 245 4.83 1.02 -9.41
N LYS A 246 6.08 0.78 -8.99
CA LYS A 246 6.79 -0.49 -9.20
C LYS A 246 7.03 -1.29 -7.92
N ASP A 247 6.71 -0.74 -6.75
CA ASP A 247 6.91 -1.38 -5.44
C ASP A 247 5.69 -1.17 -4.53
N CYS A 248 4.65 -1.93 -4.82
CA CYS A 248 3.41 -1.96 -4.03
C CYS A 248 3.63 -2.49 -2.60
N PHE A 249 4.73 -3.22 -2.34
CA PHE A 249 4.95 -3.95 -1.08
C PHE A 249 5.21 -3.09 0.14
N THR A 250 5.60 -1.84 -0.05
CA THR A 250 5.86 -0.90 1.04
C THR A 250 4.96 0.33 1.02
N ARG A 251 4.06 0.44 0.03
CA ARG A 251 3.19 1.61 -0.16
C ARG A 251 2.39 1.94 1.10
N TYR A 252 1.67 0.98 1.65
CA TYR A 252 0.85 1.16 2.86
C TYR A 252 1.67 1.57 4.09
N GLU A 253 2.91 1.08 4.25
CA GLU A 253 3.79 1.46 5.36
C GLU A 253 4.31 2.90 5.22
N LYS A 254 4.62 3.31 3.99
CA LYS A 254 4.99 4.70 3.72
C LYS A 254 3.82 5.64 3.94
N THR A 255 2.62 5.24 3.57
CA THR A 255 1.40 6.00 3.86
C THR A 255 1.19 6.20 5.36
N LEU A 256 1.43 5.17 6.19
CA LEU A 256 1.44 5.32 7.65
C LEU A 256 2.51 6.30 8.14
N LEU A 257 3.70 6.29 7.53
CA LEU A 257 4.76 7.24 7.88
C LEU A 257 4.39 8.68 7.52
N VAL A 258 3.68 8.90 6.42
CA VAL A 258 3.16 10.23 6.04
C VAL A 258 2.31 10.80 7.18
N GLY A 259 1.34 10.04 7.69
CA GLY A 259 0.54 10.49 8.81
C GLY A 259 1.39 10.93 10.01
N ARG A 260 2.41 10.15 10.37
CA ARG A 260 3.32 10.49 11.47
C ARG A 260 4.18 11.73 11.20
N ILE A 261 4.63 11.95 9.96
CA ILE A 261 5.39 13.15 9.57
C ILE A 261 4.54 14.39 9.76
N LEU A 262 3.27 14.30 9.40
CA LEU A 262 2.31 15.40 9.53
C LEU A 262 1.77 15.57 10.95
N GLY A 263 1.98 14.59 11.83
CA GLY A 263 1.50 14.62 13.20
C GLY A 263 0.04 14.20 13.36
N ILE A 264 -0.43 13.34 12.44
CA ILE A 264 -1.79 12.79 12.38
C ILE A 264 -1.83 11.38 12.98
#